data_0d5bf07e58b899fdf99e058fa581c9f4
#
_entry.id   0d5bf07e58b899fdf99e058fa581c9f4
#
_cell.length_a   1.000
_cell.length_b   1.000
_cell.length_c   1.000
_cell.angle_alpha   90.00
_cell.angle_beta   90.00
_cell.angle_gamma   90.00
#
_symmetry.space_group_name_H-M   'P 1'
#
loop_
_entity.id
_entity.type
_entity.pdbx_description
1 polymer ?
#
loop_
_entity_poly.entity_id
_entity_poly.type
_entity_poly.pdbx_seq_one_letter_code
_entity_poly.pdbx_strand_id
1 'polypeptide(L)'
;YVILKNGKFMAATTATTYSVDDLTGRYSIKSIAEHGALSQAVRVENTDKQILKAFPTAEGFGKLATGGRGGKVVTVTNLEDDAEGSIEGSLRWAFNQYKSDFTIVFAVSGRIELVAPLKVKKSNFTVAGQTAPGDGICITSNKVNLGGSSNFILRHIRFRIGQTDVNGNILAENSLGAENCENFIIDHCTFGWSVEENINTFDDHFHTVQWCIVHEGLYNAGHPKGVRGYGCQWGGSSATYHHNLLANNQSRSPRFNGSRGGTIGQDLSVYLEYINNVNYNWGSSGACYGGENTSENRKFFGHEGNFINNYYKPGPATPSGTHYFFNQSLQRDGATSLGPSKWHFSGNIMEGDDAVTADNWKGFKNSTSYSIDDIKVDTIIQTSGDHDHQKYHYDWDTYTYKNYETAAEAYESVLAAVGAWPRDLIDTRIVKSVREGLAPYGNHGIIDLPSQAEGPLAYDTFDRVVDSDGDGMDDAWELANGLSPADPADGNSLTELGYTALEVYLNSLVGENIKHDFSTVGIQSEHADQRLELASTIVTEELEILCDEDLDGAYIYTINGTRIMGVKIEGGKTLSVSGLESGYYIIAVYTKAGDAKIAKFLKK
;
A
#
# COMPACT_ATOMS: atom_id res chain seq x y z
N TYR A 1 -30.92 -29.14 -17.00
CA TYR A 1 -29.55 -28.82 -17.48
C TYR A 1 -28.58 -29.89 -17.02
N VAL A 2 -27.58 -30.17 -17.84
CA VAL A 2 -26.43 -31.01 -17.51
C VAL A 2 -25.20 -30.14 -17.36
N ILE A 3 -24.51 -30.28 -16.26
CA ILE A 3 -23.28 -29.54 -15.95
C ILE A 3 -22.10 -30.48 -16.19
N LEU A 4 -21.15 -30.03 -17.00
CA LEU A 4 -19.94 -30.74 -17.34
C LEU A 4 -18.73 -30.00 -16.79
N LYS A 5 -17.79 -30.70 -16.19
CA LYS A 5 -16.47 -30.20 -15.82
C LYS A 5 -15.41 -30.88 -16.67
N ASN A 6 -14.60 -30.10 -17.40
CA ASN A 6 -13.57 -30.61 -18.32
C ASN A 6 -14.14 -31.64 -19.35
N GLY A 7 -15.38 -31.38 -19.81
CA GLY A 7 -16.09 -32.26 -20.76
C GLY A 7 -16.71 -33.51 -20.13
N LYS A 8 -16.52 -33.78 -18.85
CA LYS A 8 -17.10 -34.94 -18.14
C LYS A 8 -18.36 -34.53 -17.38
N PHE A 9 -19.33 -35.44 -17.30
CA PHE A 9 -20.54 -35.22 -16.51
C PHE A 9 -20.18 -34.97 -15.04
N MET A 10 -20.75 -33.91 -14.47
CA MET A 10 -20.59 -33.55 -13.08
C MET A 10 -21.92 -33.62 -12.33
N ALA A 11 -22.97 -32.96 -12.85
CA ALA A 11 -24.27 -32.88 -12.22
C ALA A 11 -25.38 -32.64 -13.23
N ALA A 12 -26.63 -32.85 -12.80
CA ALA A 12 -27.81 -32.39 -13.48
C ALA A 12 -28.69 -31.59 -12.52
N THR A 13 -29.34 -30.53 -13.01
CA THR A 13 -30.24 -29.68 -12.23
C THR A 13 -31.39 -29.15 -13.06
N THR A 14 -32.51 -28.90 -12.42
CA THR A 14 -33.66 -28.16 -13.01
C THR A 14 -33.62 -26.68 -12.62
N ALA A 15 -32.74 -26.32 -11.65
CA ALA A 15 -32.58 -24.95 -11.20
C ALA A 15 -31.86 -24.10 -12.26
N THR A 16 -32.08 -22.80 -12.24
CA THR A 16 -31.37 -21.81 -13.07
C THR A 16 -30.00 -21.43 -12.53
N THR A 17 -29.69 -21.86 -11.31
CA THR A 17 -28.39 -21.65 -10.64
C THR A 17 -27.85 -22.99 -10.12
N TYR A 18 -26.55 -23.14 -10.14
CA TYR A 18 -25.85 -24.29 -9.57
C TYR A 18 -24.49 -23.83 -9.02
N SER A 19 -24.23 -24.07 -7.74
CA SER A 19 -22.96 -23.70 -7.08
C SER A 19 -21.91 -24.79 -7.27
N VAL A 20 -20.70 -24.39 -7.54
CA VAL A 20 -19.52 -25.27 -7.64
C VAL A 20 -18.46 -24.78 -6.64
N ASP A 21 -17.85 -25.69 -5.90
CA ASP A 21 -16.83 -25.37 -4.89
C ASP A 21 -15.41 -25.33 -5.49
N ASP A 22 -15.24 -25.87 -6.70
CA ASP A 22 -13.94 -25.96 -7.38
C ASP A 22 -13.98 -25.10 -8.65
N LEU A 23 -13.26 -23.99 -8.62
CA LEU A 23 -13.17 -23.02 -9.71
C LEU A 23 -12.06 -23.35 -10.75
N THR A 24 -11.31 -24.45 -10.58
CA THR A 24 -10.16 -24.78 -11.44
C THR A 24 -10.53 -25.49 -12.75
N GLY A 25 -11.79 -25.89 -12.94
CA GLY A 25 -12.26 -26.63 -14.10
C GLY A 25 -12.84 -25.77 -15.22
N ARG A 26 -12.86 -26.32 -16.44
CA ARG A 26 -13.66 -25.77 -17.55
C ARG A 26 -15.08 -26.28 -17.43
N TYR A 27 -16.02 -25.39 -17.12
CA TYR A 27 -17.43 -25.74 -17.01
C TYR A 27 -18.19 -25.47 -18.30
N SER A 28 -19.15 -26.32 -18.58
CA SER A 28 -20.12 -26.11 -19.67
C SER A 28 -21.48 -26.67 -19.30
N ILE A 29 -22.52 -26.05 -19.83
CA ILE A 29 -23.92 -26.40 -19.57
C ILE A 29 -24.56 -26.87 -20.87
N LYS A 30 -25.35 -27.94 -20.80
CA LYS A 30 -26.24 -28.39 -21.87
C LYS A 30 -27.65 -28.43 -21.36
N SER A 31 -28.59 -28.01 -22.17
CA SER A 31 -30.01 -28.27 -21.89
C SER A 31 -30.38 -29.70 -22.30
N ILE A 32 -31.38 -30.26 -21.61
CA ILE A 32 -31.93 -31.58 -21.91
C ILE A 32 -33.33 -31.33 -22.46
N ALA A 33 -33.62 -31.82 -23.68
CA ALA A 33 -34.95 -31.82 -24.25
C ALA A 33 -35.81 -32.93 -23.62
N GLU A 34 -37.13 -32.83 -23.81
CA GLU A 34 -38.13 -33.73 -23.23
C GLU A 34 -37.89 -35.23 -23.53
N HIS A 35 -37.15 -35.54 -24.59
CA HIS A 35 -36.81 -36.90 -24.99
C HIS A 35 -35.33 -37.24 -24.73
N GLY A 36 -34.63 -36.52 -23.82
CA GLY A 36 -33.27 -36.78 -23.40
C GLY A 36 -32.17 -36.31 -24.37
N ALA A 37 -32.53 -35.62 -25.47
CA ALA A 37 -31.55 -35.03 -26.37
C ALA A 37 -30.84 -33.86 -25.70
N LEU A 38 -29.51 -33.79 -25.79
CA LEU A 38 -28.70 -32.71 -25.24
C LEU A 38 -28.43 -31.62 -26.28
N SER A 39 -28.54 -30.36 -25.90
CA SER A 39 -28.11 -29.23 -26.73
C SER A 39 -26.58 -29.25 -26.97
N GLN A 40 -26.12 -28.38 -27.85
CA GLN A 40 -24.72 -28.01 -27.86
C GLN A 40 -24.31 -27.46 -26.48
N ALA A 41 -23.08 -27.71 -26.07
CA ALA A 41 -22.58 -27.20 -24.82
C ALA A 41 -22.37 -25.68 -24.91
N VAL A 42 -22.94 -24.94 -23.99
CA VAL A 42 -22.60 -23.55 -23.78
C VAL A 42 -21.47 -23.55 -22.74
N ARG A 43 -20.34 -23.02 -23.12
CA ARG A 43 -19.20 -22.86 -22.19
C ARG A 43 -19.58 -21.82 -21.16
N VAL A 44 -19.45 -22.18 -19.90
CA VAL A 44 -19.53 -21.21 -18.81
C VAL A 44 -18.14 -20.60 -18.73
N GLU A 45 -18.04 -19.33 -19.08
CA GLU A 45 -16.83 -18.57 -18.77
C GLU A 45 -16.84 -18.31 -17.27
N ASN A 46 -15.76 -18.70 -16.60
CA ASN A 46 -15.59 -18.36 -15.20
C ASN A 46 -15.29 -16.85 -15.14
N THR A 47 -16.30 -16.05 -14.89
CA THR A 47 -16.15 -14.61 -14.68
C THR A 47 -15.51 -14.30 -13.34
N ASP A 48 -15.52 -15.27 -12.43
CA ASP A 48 -14.86 -15.20 -11.13
C ASP A 48 -13.50 -15.93 -11.16
N LYS A 49 -12.73 -15.79 -12.22
CA LYS A 49 -11.33 -16.15 -12.18
C LYS A 49 -10.72 -15.28 -11.10
N GLN A 50 -10.47 -15.87 -9.94
CA GLN A 50 -9.81 -15.18 -8.84
C GLN A 50 -8.44 -14.73 -9.37
N ILE A 51 -8.36 -13.46 -9.72
CA ILE A 51 -7.15 -12.87 -10.30
C ILE A 51 -6.15 -12.79 -9.15
N LEU A 52 -4.98 -13.37 -9.35
CA LEU A 52 -3.90 -13.28 -8.39
C LEU A 52 -3.42 -11.83 -8.33
N LYS A 53 -3.78 -11.13 -7.26
CA LYS A 53 -3.41 -9.75 -7.00
C LYS A 53 -1.99 -9.64 -6.43
N ALA A 54 -1.49 -8.42 -6.30
CA ALA A 54 -0.25 -8.12 -5.59
C ALA A 54 -0.30 -8.64 -4.13
N PHE A 55 -1.43 -8.43 -3.48
CA PHE A 55 -1.82 -8.94 -2.15
C PHE A 55 -3.35 -8.88 -2.05
N PRO A 56 -4.00 -9.53 -1.06
CA PRO A 56 -5.47 -9.66 -1.04
C PRO A 56 -6.26 -8.37 -1.16
N THR A 57 -5.81 -7.30 -0.50
CA THR A 57 -6.49 -6.00 -0.48
C THR A 57 -6.02 -5.04 -1.58
N ALA A 58 -5.13 -5.48 -2.47
CA ALA A 58 -4.69 -4.66 -3.60
C ALA A 58 -5.86 -4.38 -4.56
N GLU A 59 -6.07 -3.09 -4.90
CA GLU A 59 -7.14 -2.65 -5.81
C GLU A 59 -6.62 -1.67 -6.87
N GLY A 60 -7.46 -1.36 -7.85
CA GLY A 60 -7.14 -0.41 -8.89
C GLY A 60 -6.15 -0.93 -9.95
N PHE A 61 -5.58 -0.01 -10.71
CA PHE A 61 -4.75 -0.35 -11.87
C PHE A 61 -3.42 -1.02 -11.52
N GLY A 62 -2.87 -0.79 -10.33
CA GLY A 62 -1.63 -1.41 -9.85
C GLY A 62 -1.81 -2.79 -9.22
N LYS A 63 -3.03 -3.28 -9.05
CA LYS A 63 -3.31 -4.49 -8.26
C LYS A 63 -2.71 -5.79 -8.81
N LEU A 64 -2.28 -5.80 -10.06
CA LEU A 64 -1.65 -6.97 -10.69
C LEU A 64 -0.12 -6.92 -10.65
N ALA A 65 0.48 -5.94 -9.98
CA ALA A 65 1.91 -5.93 -9.74
C ALA A 65 2.32 -7.22 -9.00
N THR A 66 3.30 -7.93 -9.52
CA THR A 66 3.81 -9.15 -8.90
C THR A 66 4.97 -8.87 -7.95
N GLY A 67 5.59 -7.70 -8.07
CA GLY A 67 6.75 -7.36 -7.27
C GLY A 67 7.86 -8.40 -7.38
N GLY A 68 8.45 -8.76 -6.24
CA GLY A 68 9.51 -9.77 -6.12
C GLY A 68 9.03 -11.20 -5.97
N ARG A 69 7.77 -11.51 -6.27
CA ARG A 69 7.16 -12.85 -6.09
C ARG A 69 8.04 -13.96 -6.65
N GLY A 70 8.35 -14.96 -5.82
CA GLY A 70 9.16 -16.11 -6.20
C GLY A 70 10.64 -15.79 -6.45
N GLY A 71 11.08 -14.57 -6.17
CA GLY A 71 12.46 -14.12 -6.33
C GLY A 71 13.33 -14.37 -5.10
N LYS A 72 14.45 -13.62 -5.02
CA LYS A 72 15.38 -13.68 -3.90
C LYS A 72 14.94 -12.77 -2.77
N VAL A 73 15.32 -13.10 -1.54
CA VAL A 73 15.12 -12.25 -0.38
C VAL A 73 16.43 -11.54 -0.01
N VAL A 74 16.32 -10.28 0.42
CA VAL A 74 17.42 -9.48 0.94
C VAL A 74 16.98 -8.83 2.24
N THR A 75 17.68 -9.14 3.32
CA THR A 75 17.35 -8.61 4.65
C THR A 75 18.16 -7.36 4.97
N VAL A 76 17.47 -6.28 5.30
CA VAL A 76 18.09 -5.07 5.87
C VAL A 76 18.33 -5.30 7.35
N THR A 77 19.60 -5.28 7.78
CA THR A 77 20.03 -5.64 9.13
C THR A 77 20.61 -4.49 9.94
N ASN A 78 20.80 -3.32 9.32
CA ASN A 78 21.23 -2.09 10.00
C ASN A 78 20.60 -0.85 9.35
N LEU A 79 20.71 0.29 10.03
CA LEU A 79 20.13 1.58 9.62
C LEU A 79 21.17 2.52 8.97
N GLU A 80 22.38 2.03 8.76
CA GLU A 80 23.46 2.82 8.19
C GLU A 80 23.26 3.05 6.69
N ASP A 81 23.89 4.10 6.15
CA ASP A 81 23.91 4.39 4.72
C ASP A 81 25.28 4.96 4.31
N ASP A 82 25.72 4.61 3.13
CA ASP A 82 26.84 5.23 2.43
C ASP A 82 26.47 5.46 0.96
N ALA A 83 27.06 6.47 0.32
CA ALA A 83 26.66 6.87 -1.03
C ALA A 83 26.81 5.76 -2.09
N GLU A 84 27.75 4.85 -1.87
CA GLU A 84 28.07 3.75 -2.80
C GLU A 84 27.24 2.48 -2.53
N GLY A 85 26.64 2.34 -1.34
CA GLY A 85 25.94 1.14 -0.90
C GLY A 85 26.89 -0.03 -0.62
N SER A 86 28.01 0.27 0.01
CA SER A 86 29.03 -0.72 0.37
C SER A 86 28.83 -1.32 1.76
N ILE A 87 28.02 -0.67 2.61
CA ILE A 87 27.71 -1.16 3.95
C ILE A 87 26.71 -2.33 3.83
N GLU A 88 27.22 -3.53 4.08
CA GLU A 88 26.42 -4.75 4.05
C GLU A 88 25.25 -4.67 5.04
N GLY A 89 24.07 -5.11 4.60
CA GLY A 89 22.83 -5.07 5.38
C GLY A 89 22.15 -3.70 5.44
N SER A 90 22.71 -2.65 4.81
CA SER A 90 22.01 -1.36 4.67
C SER A 90 20.93 -1.42 3.58
N LEU A 91 19.98 -0.48 3.61
CA LEU A 91 18.93 -0.42 2.59
C LEU A 91 19.49 -0.21 1.17
N ARG A 92 20.46 0.68 0.99
CA ARG A 92 21.09 0.94 -0.30
C ARG A 92 21.86 -0.27 -0.80
N TRP A 93 22.59 -0.95 0.08
CA TRP A 93 23.25 -2.20 -0.23
C TRP A 93 22.24 -3.27 -0.68
N ALA A 94 21.12 -3.41 0.03
CA ALA A 94 20.07 -4.36 -0.31
C ALA A 94 19.53 -4.15 -1.74
N PHE A 95 19.28 -2.90 -2.13
CA PHE A 95 18.91 -2.58 -3.51
C PHE A 95 19.99 -2.91 -4.54
N ASN A 96 21.28 -2.94 -4.14
CA ASN A 96 22.38 -3.22 -5.06
C ASN A 96 22.59 -4.73 -5.31
N GLN A 97 22.00 -5.63 -4.52
CA GLN A 97 22.24 -7.07 -4.62
C GLN A 97 21.72 -7.66 -5.93
N TYR A 98 20.52 -7.25 -6.38
CA TYR A 98 19.88 -7.80 -7.56
C TYR A 98 19.42 -6.72 -8.52
N LYS A 99 19.28 -7.10 -9.79
CA LYS A 99 18.72 -6.21 -10.83
C LYS A 99 17.19 -6.30 -10.88
N SER A 100 16.66 -7.49 -10.62
CA SER A 100 15.22 -7.81 -10.62
C SER A 100 14.93 -9.04 -9.77
N ASP A 101 13.65 -9.33 -9.54
CA ASP A 101 13.13 -10.55 -8.94
C ASP A 101 13.62 -10.75 -7.51
N PHE A 102 13.36 -9.75 -6.64
CA PHE A 102 13.76 -9.78 -5.24
C PHE A 102 12.76 -9.09 -4.30
N THR A 103 12.77 -9.52 -3.06
CA THR A 103 12.01 -8.90 -1.95
C THR A 103 12.98 -8.39 -0.90
N ILE A 104 12.82 -7.13 -0.48
CA ILE A 104 13.54 -6.54 0.65
C ILE A 104 12.65 -6.66 1.88
N VAL A 105 13.19 -7.28 2.93
CA VAL A 105 12.61 -7.39 4.26
C VAL A 105 13.53 -6.69 5.28
N PHE A 106 13.00 -6.37 6.46
CA PHE A 106 13.74 -5.64 7.49
C PHE A 106 13.81 -6.46 8.78
N ALA A 107 15.02 -6.67 9.26
CA ALA A 107 15.29 -7.26 10.58
C ALA A 107 15.60 -6.18 11.64
N VAL A 108 15.45 -4.92 11.30
CA VAL A 108 15.67 -3.75 12.15
C VAL A 108 14.53 -2.77 12.03
N SER A 109 14.32 -1.95 13.05
CA SER A 109 13.42 -0.80 13.03
C SER A 109 14.19 0.47 13.30
N GLY A 110 13.71 1.58 12.78
CA GLY A 110 14.34 2.86 13.07
C GLY A 110 14.35 3.82 11.90
N ARG A 111 15.20 4.84 12.06
CA ARG A 111 15.39 5.89 11.08
C ARG A 111 16.63 5.62 10.23
N ILE A 112 16.44 5.46 8.94
CA ILE A 112 17.53 5.39 7.95
C ILE A 112 17.80 6.79 7.43
N GLU A 113 18.94 7.37 7.80
CA GLU A 113 19.37 8.69 7.34
C GLU A 113 20.21 8.54 6.07
N LEU A 114 19.58 8.76 4.92
CA LEU A 114 20.27 8.66 3.64
C LEU A 114 21.31 9.78 3.50
N VAL A 115 22.57 9.41 3.24
CA VAL A 115 23.67 10.38 3.02
C VAL A 115 23.65 10.98 1.62
N ALA A 116 22.97 10.35 0.67
CA ALA A 116 22.77 10.82 -0.70
C ALA A 116 21.42 10.31 -1.24
N PRO A 117 20.85 10.90 -2.30
CA PRO A 117 19.64 10.39 -2.92
C PRO A 117 19.76 8.90 -3.28
N LEU A 118 18.78 8.09 -2.87
CA LEU A 118 18.71 6.67 -3.22
C LEU A 118 18.03 6.52 -4.58
N LYS A 119 18.81 6.26 -5.62
CA LYS A 119 18.31 6.08 -6.98
C LYS A 119 18.12 4.59 -7.26
N VAL A 120 16.87 4.20 -7.47
CA VAL A 120 16.47 2.82 -7.77
C VAL A 120 15.86 2.79 -9.17
N LYS A 121 16.48 2.03 -10.06
CA LYS A 121 15.92 1.72 -11.38
C LYS A 121 15.95 0.21 -11.56
N LYS A 122 14.91 -0.45 -11.07
CA LYS A 122 14.81 -1.90 -10.94
C LYS A 122 13.45 -2.38 -11.45
N SER A 123 13.33 -3.68 -11.66
CA SER A 123 12.06 -4.33 -12.00
C SER A 123 11.81 -5.54 -11.12
N ASN A 124 10.54 -5.92 -10.98
CA ASN A 124 10.12 -7.10 -10.23
C ASN A 124 10.68 -7.09 -8.80
N PHE A 125 10.34 -6.09 -8.00
CA PHE A 125 10.79 -6.05 -6.61
C PHE A 125 9.68 -5.69 -5.64
N THR A 126 9.80 -6.17 -4.41
CA THR A 126 8.94 -5.81 -3.28
C THR A 126 9.79 -5.20 -2.17
N VAL A 127 9.30 -4.13 -1.56
CA VAL A 127 9.84 -3.58 -0.30
C VAL A 127 8.77 -3.76 0.77
N ALA A 128 9.01 -4.70 1.68
CA ALA A 128 8.05 -5.14 2.69
C ALA A 128 8.36 -4.49 4.05
N GLY A 129 8.01 -3.21 4.22
CA GLY A 129 8.25 -2.48 5.47
C GLY A 129 7.56 -3.06 6.70
N GLN A 130 6.47 -3.81 6.52
CA GLN A 130 5.74 -4.49 7.60
C GLN A 130 6.56 -5.58 8.31
N THR A 131 7.68 -6.01 7.74
CA THR A 131 8.58 -6.97 8.40
C THR A 131 9.46 -6.32 9.46
N ALA A 132 9.60 -4.99 9.44
CA ALA A 132 10.40 -4.29 10.43
C ALA A 132 9.80 -4.46 11.82
N PRO A 133 10.61 -4.83 12.83
CA PRO A 133 10.13 -4.95 14.20
C PRO A 133 9.77 -3.58 14.78
N GLY A 134 9.08 -3.57 15.93
CA GLY A 134 8.79 -2.36 16.69
C GLY A 134 8.08 -1.27 15.91
N ASP A 135 8.67 -0.07 15.88
CA ASP A 135 8.04 1.12 15.27
C ASP A 135 8.15 1.18 13.73
N GLY A 136 8.75 0.16 13.10
CA GLY A 136 8.91 0.12 11.65
C GLY A 136 10.05 1.00 11.12
N ILE A 137 10.04 1.32 9.83
CA ILE A 137 11.11 2.06 9.13
C ILE A 137 10.64 3.47 8.73
N CYS A 138 11.52 4.45 8.97
CA CYS A 138 11.40 5.81 8.46
C CYS A 138 12.66 6.23 7.69
N ILE A 139 12.51 6.58 6.42
CA ILE A 139 13.60 7.09 5.57
C ILE A 139 13.63 8.60 5.64
N THR A 140 14.81 9.17 5.92
CA THR A 140 15.03 10.60 6.14
C THR A 140 16.24 11.15 5.38
N SER A 141 16.44 12.44 5.43
CA SER A 141 17.63 13.20 5.01
C SER A 141 17.92 13.24 3.51
N ASN A 142 17.34 12.39 2.70
CA ASN A 142 17.41 12.45 1.24
C ASN A 142 16.25 11.70 0.58
N LYS A 143 16.00 12.01 -0.70
CA LYS A 143 14.92 11.37 -1.46
C LYS A 143 15.22 9.94 -1.86
N VAL A 144 14.14 9.16 -2.00
CA VAL A 144 14.13 7.90 -2.75
C VAL A 144 13.54 8.15 -4.13
N ASN A 145 14.29 7.79 -5.17
CA ASN A 145 13.87 7.94 -6.56
C ASN A 145 13.76 6.57 -7.22
N LEU A 146 12.53 6.15 -7.50
CA LEU A 146 12.19 4.89 -8.17
C LEU A 146 12.04 5.06 -9.70
N GLY A 147 12.33 6.25 -10.22
CA GLY A 147 12.07 6.63 -11.61
C GLY A 147 12.59 5.65 -12.64
N GLY A 148 11.71 5.21 -13.54
CA GLY A 148 11.99 4.20 -14.56
C GLY A 148 12.02 2.76 -14.05
N SER A 149 11.53 2.51 -12.84
CA SER A 149 11.30 1.17 -12.29
C SER A 149 9.98 0.58 -12.82
N SER A 150 9.86 -0.74 -12.77
CA SER A 150 8.64 -1.42 -13.19
C SER A 150 8.31 -2.63 -12.33
N ASN A 151 7.03 -2.96 -12.26
CA ASN A 151 6.50 -4.11 -11.55
C ASN A 151 7.02 -4.20 -10.12
N PHE A 152 6.64 -3.21 -9.29
CA PHE A 152 7.08 -3.19 -7.90
C PHE A 152 5.92 -2.99 -6.91
N ILE A 153 6.15 -3.47 -5.69
CA ILE A 153 5.26 -3.34 -4.54
C ILE A 153 6.04 -2.64 -3.42
N LEU A 154 5.49 -1.55 -2.89
CA LEU A 154 6.07 -0.80 -1.77
C LEU A 154 5.03 -0.70 -0.66
N ARG A 155 5.32 -1.26 0.53
CA ARG A 155 4.36 -1.31 1.64
C ARG A 155 4.98 -0.91 2.98
N HIS A 156 4.21 -0.18 3.79
CA HIS A 156 4.48 0.14 5.20
C HIS A 156 5.82 0.83 5.48
N ILE A 157 6.24 1.73 4.60
CA ILE A 157 7.44 2.57 4.80
C ILE A 157 7.02 4.02 5.03
N ARG A 158 7.72 4.72 5.91
CA ARG A 158 7.61 6.17 6.11
C ARG A 158 8.73 6.88 5.39
N PHE A 159 8.40 7.98 4.70
CA PHE A 159 9.31 8.86 4.00
C PHE A 159 9.13 10.27 4.54
N ARG A 160 10.04 10.70 5.42
CA ARG A 160 10.00 12.02 6.07
C ARG A 160 11.37 12.66 5.99
N ILE A 161 11.75 13.14 4.80
CA ILE A 161 13.12 13.54 4.50
C ILE A 161 13.61 14.72 5.32
N GLY A 162 12.72 15.61 5.77
CA GLY A 162 13.07 16.79 6.54
C GLY A 162 13.54 17.95 5.67
N GLN A 163 14.03 19.00 6.32
CA GLN A 163 14.48 20.24 5.66
C GLN A 163 15.88 20.12 5.06
N THR A 164 16.78 19.38 5.71
CA THR A 164 18.19 19.34 5.37
C THR A 164 18.70 17.92 5.18
N ASP A 165 19.76 17.79 4.36
CA ASP A 165 20.57 16.58 4.30
C ASP A 165 21.39 16.40 5.60
N VAL A 166 22.16 15.30 5.68
CA VAL A 166 23.04 14.99 6.81
C VAL A 166 24.18 16.02 7.03
N ASN A 167 24.46 16.87 6.04
CA ASN A 167 25.48 17.92 6.10
C ASN A 167 24.87 19.29 6.42
N GLY A 168 23.54 19.38 6.63
CA GLY A 168 22.83 20.63 6.92
C GLY A 168 22.48 21.46 5.68
N ASN A 169 22.62 20.94 4.47
CA ASN A 169 22.22 21.64 3.25
C ASN A 169 20.70 21.53 3.06
N ILE A 170 20.07 22.64 2.67
CA ILE A 170 18.63 22.66 2.38
C ILE A 170 18.30 21.70 1.23
N LEU A 171 17.36 20.82 1.47
CA LEU A 171 16.81 19.94 0.45
C LEU A 171 15.77 20.72 -0.40
N ALA A 172 15.84 20.55 -1.71
CA ALA A 172 14.82 21.06 -2.64
C ALA A 172 14.21 19.89 -3.42
N GLU A 173 13.80 18.85 -2.67
CA GLU A 173 13.49 17.53 -3.18
C GLU A 173 12.16 17.01 -2.60
N ASN A 174 11.54 16.07 -3.32
CA ASN A 174 10.45 15.25 -2.81
C ASN A 174 10.97 14.08 -1.94
N SER A 175 10.09 13.51 -1.08
CA SER A 175 10.47 12.32 -0.29
C SER A 175 10.59 11.09 -1.17
N LEU A 176 9.57 10.84 -2.02
CA LEU A 176 9.54 9.75 -2.97
C LEU A 176 9.18 10.26 -4.35
N GLY A 177 9.97 9.89 -5.35
CA GLY A 177 9.66 10.08 -6.76
C GLY A 177 9.50 8.73 -7.45
N ALA A 178 8.30 8.47 -7.99
CA ALA A 178 8.01 7.37 -8.89
C ALA A 178 7.54 7.99 -10.21
N GLU A 179 8.46 8.23 -11.11
CA GLU A 179 8.24 8.91 -12.38
C GLU A 179 8.68 8.01 -13.53
N ASN A 180 7.90 7.90 -14.59
CA ASN A 180 8.14 6.95 -15.67
C ASN A 180 8.20 5.48 -15.22
N CYS A 181 7.36 5.12 -14.29
CA CYS A 181 7.23 3.77 -13.77
C CYS A 181 6.04 3.05 -14.41
N GLU A 182 6.07 1.74 -14.38
CA GLU A 182 5.01 0.91 -14.93
C GLU A 182 4.64 -0.24 -14.01
N ASN A 183 3.33 -0.51 -13.87
CA ASN A 183 2.79 -1.64 -13.12
C ASN A 183 3.28 -1.70 -11.67
N PHE A 184 2.75 -0.83 -10.81
CA PHE A 184 3.18 -0.79 -9.42
C PHE A 184 2.06 -0.44 -8.45
N ILE A 185 2.27 -0.78 -7.19
CA ILE A 185 1.39 -0.42 -6.10
C ILE A 185 2.18 0.09 -4.89
N ILE A 186 1.75 1.23 -4.36
CA ILE A 186 2.23 1.82 -3.11
C ILE A 186 1.09 1.76 -2.11
N ASP A 187 1.30 1.05 -1.01
CA ASP A 187 0.26 0.71 -0.06
C ASP A 187 0.68 0.98 1.38
N HIS A 188 -0.22 1.59 2.17
CA HIS A 188 0.01 1.87 3.59
C HIS A 188 1.36 2.54 3.88
N CYS A 189 1.78 3.48 3.04
CA CYS A 189 2.98 4.28 3.27
C CYS A 189 2.64 5.65 3.85
N THR A 190 3.61 6.31 4.48
CA THR A 190 3.47 7.69 4.96
C THR A 190 4.51 8.58 4.30
N PHE A 191 4.07 9.75 3.83
CA PHE A 191 4.90 10.76 3.17
C PHE A 191 4.72 12.11 3.84
N GLY A 192 5.82 12.73 4.25
CA GLY A 192 5.75 14.02 4.92
C GLY A 192 7.07 14.76 4.96
N TRP A 193 6.99 16.02 5.37
CA TRP A 193 8.14 16.89 5.68
C TRP A 193 9.12 17.10 4.54
N SER A 194 8.63 17.11 3.31
CA SER A 194 9.45 17.45 2.15
C SER A 194 9.47 18.94 1.90
N VAL A 195 10.56 19.42 1.33
CA VAL A 195 10.73 20.82 0.93
C VAL A 195 10.15 21.08 -0.46
N GLU A 196 9.88 20.07 -1.24
CA GLU A 196 9.08 20.09 -2.49
C GLU A 196 7.79 19.25 -2.26
N GLU A 197 7.36 18.35 -3.14
CA GLU A 197 6.23 17.46 -2.84
C GLU A 197 6.62 16.32 -1.89
N ASN A 198 5.67 15.85 -1.09
CA ASN A 198 5.90 14.67 -0.27
C ASN A 198 6.03 13.39 -1.12
N ILE A 199 5.22 13.25 -2.18
CA ILE A 199 5.30 12.14 -3.14
C ILE A 199 4.94 12.63 -4.54
N ASN A 200 5.67 12.14 -5.55
CA ASN A 200 5.38 12.35 -6.97
C ASN A 200 5.20 11.03 -7.69
N THR A 201 4.07 10.92 -8.44
CA THR A 201 3.80 9.86 -9.41
C THR A 201 3.23 10.51 -10.66
N PHE A 202 3.97 10.52 -11.76
CA PHE A 202 3.48 11.03 -13.04
C PHE A 202 4.27 10.44 -14.21
N ASP A 203 3.71 10.52 -15.41
CA ASP A 203 4.21 9.82 -16.59
C ASP A 203 4.31 8.29 -16.36
N ASP A 204 3.50 7.77 -15.47
CA ASP A 204 3.44 6.38 -15.06
C ASP A 204 2.29 5.66 -15.75
N HIS A 205 2.32 4.33 -15.71
CA HIS A 205 1.29 3.51 -16.30
C HIS A 205 0.94 2.30 -15.42
N PHE A 206 -0.35 1.96 -15.30
CA PHE A 206 -0.85 0.89 -14.44
C PHE A 206 -0.36 0.97 -13.00
N HIS A 207 -0.84 1.94 -12.25
CA HIS A 207 -0.43 2.05 -10.86
C HIS A 207 -1.57 2.36 -9.88
N THR A 208 -1.32 2.04 -8.63
CA THR A 208 -2.20 2.39 -7.52
C THR A 208 -1.39 2.98 -6.37
N VAL A 209 -1.91 4.05 -5.76
CA VAL A 209 -1.49 4.54 -4.44
C VAL A 209 -2.70 4.45 -3.53
N GLN A 210 -2.61 3.60 -2.51
CA GLN A 210 -3.73 3.31 -1.61
C GLN A 210 -3.33 3.34 -0.15
N TRP A 211 -4.27 3.74 0.71
CA TRP A 211 -4.15 3.73 2.17
C TRP A 211 -2.93 4.48 2.71
N CYS A 212 -2.45 5.49 2.00
CA CYS A 212 -1.29 6.27 2.36
C CYS A 212 -1.66 7.56 3.10
N ILE A 213 -0.75 8.03 3.96
CA ILE A 213 -0.81 9.39 4.54
C ILE A 213 0.14 10.29 3.76
N VAL A 214 -0.35 11.48 3.34
CA VAL A 214 0.45 12.55 2.75
C VAL A 214 0.25 13.80 3.59
N HIS A 215 1.25 14.18 4.40
CA HIS A 215 1.04 15.21 5.41
C HIS A 215 2.15 16.25 5.49
N GLU A 216 1.78 17.46 5.94
CA GLU A 216 2.71 18.49 6.43
C GLU A 216 3.92 18.74 5.53
N GLY A 217 3.70 18.97 4.22
CA GLY A 217 4.75 19.51 3.36
C GLY A 217 5.30 20.82 3.94
N LEU A 218 6.62 20.96 3.98
CA LEU A 218 7.29 22.11 4.62
C LEU A 218 7.11 23.37 3.80
N TYR A 219 6.52 24.42 4.40
CA TYR A 219 6.08 25.59 3.68
C TYR A 219 7.22 26.59 3.39
N ASN A 220 7.80 27.19 4.43
CA ASN A 220 8.89 28.16 4.30
C ASN A 220 10.21 27.56 4.76
N ALA A 221 10.64 26.52 4.06
CA ALA A 221 11.76 25.69 4.45
C ALA A 221 13.07 25.97 3.69
N GLY A 222 13.16 27.11 3.01
CA GLY A 222 14.38 27.54 2.33
C GLY A 222 14.54 27.05 0.89
N HIS A 223 13.49 26.52 0.26
CA HIS A 223 13.54 26.12 -1.14
C HIS A 223 13.96 27.30 -2.06
N PRO A 224 14.89 27.11 -3.05
CA PRO A 224 15.40 28.18 -3.91
C PRO A 224 14.34 28.95 -4.70
N LYS A 225 13.19 28.32 -4.99
CA LYS A 225 12.06 28.93 -5.71
C LYS A 225 11.01 29.56 -4.76
N GLY A 226 11.31 29.75 -3.47
CA GLY A 226 10.40 30.30 -2.47
C GLY A 226 9.57 29.25 -1.73
N VAL A 227 8.46 29.67 -1.13
CA VAL A 227 7.60 28.82 -0.28
C VAL A 227 6.94 27.67 -1.05
N ARG A 228 6.72 26.55 -0.37
CA ARG A 228 6.18 25.30 -0.93
C ARG A 228 5.00 24.75 -0.11
N GLY A 229 5.23 23.79 0.79
CA GLY A 229 4.20 23.12 1.59
C GLY A 229 3.31 22.21 0.76
N TYR A 230 3.90 21.48 -0.19
CA TYR A 230 3.16 20.69 -1.16
C TYR A 230 2.89 19.26 -0.69
N GLY A 231 1.64 18.80 -0.84
CA GLY A 231 1.27 17.41 -0.61
C GLY A 231 1.86 16.49 -1.67
N CYS A 232 1.21 16.37 -2.81
CA CYS A 232 1.65 15.44 -3.83
C CYS A 232 1.36 15.93 -5.25
N GLN A 233 2.13 15.43 -6.20
CA GLN A 233 1.89 15.59 -7.61
C GLN A 233 1.60 14.23 -8.21
N TRP A 234 0.33 13.99 -8.51
CA TRP A 234 -0.20 12.75 -9.03
C TRP A 234 -0.62 12.89 -10.49
N GLY A 235 -0.52 11.80 -11.23
CA GLY A 235 -0.83 11.78 -12.64
C GLY A 235 -0.65 10.37 -13.18
N GLY A 236 -0.37 10.27 -14.46
CA GLY A 236 -0.14 8.99 -15.11
C GLY A 236 -1.35 8.50 -15.89
N SER A 237 -1.13 7.46 -16.67
CA SER A 237 -2.14 6.79 -17.47
C SER A 237 -2.60 5.51 -16.77
N SER A 238 -3.91 5.28 -16.67
CA SER A 238 -4.45 4.14 -15.93
C SER A 238 -3.96 4.11 -14.48
N ALA A 239 -4.33 5.15 -13.71
CA ALA A 239 -3.92 5.37 -12.33
C ALA A 239 -5.11 5.33 -11.36
N THR A 240 -4.95 4.67 -10.22
CA THR A 240 -5.94 4.69 -9.13
C THR A 240 -5.32 5.23 -7.85
N TYR A 241 -5.99 6.24 -7.27
CA TYR A 241 -5.65 6.83 -5.98
C TYR A 241 -6.84 6.68 -5.06
N HIS A 242 -6.78 5.78 -4.08
CA HIS A 242 -7.93 5.53 -3.22
C HIS A 242 -7.57 5.36 -1.75
N HIS A 243 -8.50 5.72 -0.88
CA HIS A 243 -8.38 5.58 0.57
C HIS A 243 -7.11 6.24 1.16
N ASN A 244 -6.64 7.32 0.56
CA ASN A 244 -5.50 8.08 1.09
C ASN A 244 -5.98 9.22 1.98
N LEU A 245 -5.17 9.59 2.97
CA LEU A 245 -5.35 10.79 3.78
C LEU A 245 -4.34 11.86 3.36
N LEU A 246 -4.83 13.00 2.89
CA LEU A 246 -4.02 14.18 2.59
C LEU A 246 -4.32 15.26 3.63
N ALA A 247 -3.36 15.58 4.51
CA ALA A 247 -3.61 16.46 5.66
C ALA A 247 -2.55 17.53 5.84
N ASN A 248 -2.98 18.77 6.20
CA ASN A 248 -2.10 19.87 6.59
C ASN A 248 -1.07 20.25 5.52
N ASN A 249 -1.41 20.19 4.25
CA ASN A 249 -0.57 20.67 3.16
C ASN A 249 -1.04 22.03 2.68
N GLN A 250 -0.11 22.96 2.47
CA GLN A 250 -0.45 24.28 1.95
C GLN A 250 -1.13 24.20 0.59
N SER A 251 -0.70 23.28 -0.26
CA SER A 251 -1.22 23.11 -1.61
C SER A 251 -0.94 21.70 -2.12
N ARG A 252 -1.45 21.35 -3.31
CA ARG A 252 -1.25 20.04 -3.95
C ARG A 252 -1.76 18.88 -3.12
N SER A 253 -3.05 18.91 -2.79
CA SER A 253 -3.71 17.83 -2.05
C SER A 253 -4.80 17.10 -2.89
N PRO A 254 -4.44 16.48 -4.01
CA PRO A 254 -3.21 16.53 -4.80
C PRO A 254 -3.21 17.61 -5.90
N ARG A 255 -2.06 17.80 -6.59
CA ARG A 255 -2.03 18.34 -7.93
C ARG A 255 -2.11 17.20 -8.95
N PHE A 256 -3.08 17.25 -9.86
CA PHE A 256 -3.17 16.34 -10.98
C PHE A 256 -2.41 16.88 -12.19
N ASN A 257 -1.42 16.14 -12.60
CA ASN A 257 -0.53 16.51 -13.69
C ASN A 257 -1.00 15.87 -14.99
N GLY A 258 -0.92 16.63 -16.07
CA GLY A 258 -0.87 16.05 -17.40
C GLY A 258 0.46 15.30 -17.63
N SER A 259 0.57 14.61 -18.74
CA SER A 259 1.84 13.99 -19.15
C SER A 259 2.95 15.04 -19.30
N ARG A 260 4.13 14.77 -18.77
CA ARG A 260 5.33 15.61 -18.88
C ARG A 260 6.42 15.02 -19.76
N GLY A 261 6.19 13.79 -20.25
CA GLY A 261 6.97 13.20 -21.26
C GLY A 261 8.07 12.30 -20.89
N GLY A 262 7.85 11.60 -19.92
CA GLY A 262 8.57 10.38 -19.74
C GLY A 262 8.38 9.44 -20.92
N THR A 263 9.27 8.48 -21.03
CA THR A 263 9.28 7.50 -22.12
C THR A 263 8.02 6.64 -22.16
N ILE A 264 7.40 6.40 -21.00
CA ILE A 264 6.19 5.59 -20.86
C ILE A 264 4.95 6.42 -21.18
N GLY A 265 4.92 7.70 -20.77
CA GLY A 265 3.78 8.59 -20.96
C GLY A 265 3.70 9.31 -22.30
N GLN A 266 4.64 9.10 -23.22
CA GLN A 266 4.78 9.92 -24.44
C GLN A 266 3.58 9.91 -25.38
N ASP A 267 2.87 8.82 -25.46
CA ASP A 267 1.75 8.63 -26.39
C ASP A 267 0.48 8.20 -25.64
N LEU A 268 0.39 8.42 -24.31
CA LEU A 268 -0.71 7.97 -23.49
C LEU A 268 -1.62 9.13 -23.09
N SER A 269 -2.92 8.88 -23.08
CA SER A 269 -3.89 9.74 -22.38
C SER A 269 -3.73 9.59 -20.88
N VAL A 270 -3.88 10.68 -20.14
CA VAL A 270 -4.01 10.60 -18.69
C VAL A 270 -5.43 10.14 -18.36
N TYR A 271 -5.53 9.02 -17.67
CA TYR A 271 -6.76 8.56 -17.06
C TYR A 271 -6.50 8.22 -15.60
N LEU A 272 -7.31 8.77 -14.71
CA LEU A 272 -7.15 8.53 -13.29
C LEU A 272 -8.48 8.34 -12.55
N GLU A 273 -8.40 7.58 -11.47
CA GLU A 273 -9.47 7.40 -10.49
C GLU A 273 -9.02 8.00 -9.14
N TYR A 274 -9.78 8.94 -8.62
CA TYR A 274 -9.61 9.52 -7.29
C TYR A 274 -10.82 9.19 -6.44
N ILE A 275 -10.70 8.15 -5.60
CA ILE A 275 -11.86 7.48 -5.00
C ILE A 275 -11.66 7.30 -3.50
N ASN A 276 -12.68 7.62 -2.70
CA ASN A 276 -12.70 7.35 -1.26
C ASN A 276 -11.50 7.94 -0.48
N ASN A 277 -10.90 9.05 -0.97
CA ASN A 277 -9.83 9.73 -0.26
C ASN A 277 -10.40 10.73 0.75
N VAL A 278 -9.60 11.05 1.76
CA VAL A 278 -9.90 12.10 2.75
C VAL A 278 -8.91 13.24 2.59
N ASN A 279 -9.43 14.45 2.39
CA ASN A 279 -8.64 15.69 2.33
C ASN A 279 -8.96 16.55 3.55
N TYR A 280 -7.95 16.93 4.30
CA TYR A 280 -8.10 17.78 5.49
C TYR A 280 -7.17 18.97 5.46
N ASN A 281 -7.70 20.15 5.85
CA ASN A 281 -6.94 21.35 6.20
C ASN A 281 -5.93 21.80 5.12
N TRP A 282 -6.36 21.93 3.88
CA TRP A 282 -5.54 22.49 2.80
C TRP A 282 -5.47 24.01 2.86
N GLY A 283 -4.31 24.60 2.53
CA GLY A 283 -4.07 26.04 2.63
C GLY A 283 -4.35 26.85 1.35
N SER A 284 -4.83 26.22 0.27
CA SER A 284 -5.08 26.86 -1.03
C SER A 284 -6.57 27.02 -1.34
N SER A 285 -6.90 27.68 -2.45
CA SER A 285 -8.30 27.94 -2.84
C SER A 285 -9.10 26.72 -3.27
N GLY A 286 -8.49 25.54 -3.37
CA GLY A 286 -9.11 24.25 -3.61
C GLY A 286 -8.23 23.15 -3.04
N ALA A 287 -8.82 22.05 -2.60
CA ALA A 287 -8.06 20.91 -2.10
C ALA A 287 -7.18 20.34 -3.21
N CYS A 288 -7.80 19.93 -4.32
CA CYS A 288 -7.13 19.45 -5.52
C CYS A 288 -7.03 20.55 -6.58
N TYR A 289 -6.05 20.43 -7.47
CA TYR A 289 -6.01 21.25 -8.69
C TYR A 289 -5.20 20.57 -9.79
N GLY A 290 -5.27 21.13 -10.99
CA GLY A 290 -4.52 20.62 -12.14
C GLY A 290 -5.42 20.26 -13.30
N GLY A 291 -5.17 19.14 -13.92
CA GLY A 291 -5.97 18.65 -15.05
C GLY A 291 -5.72 19.41 -16.35
N GLU A 292 -4.53 20.00 -16.51
CA GLU A 292 -4.17 20.70 -17.74
C GLU A 292 -4.07 19.69 -18.90
N ASN A 293 -4.89 19.89 -19.93
CA ASN A 293 -4.85 19.10 -21.14
C ASN A 293 -4.00 19.81 -22.20
N THR A 294 -2.68 19.71 -22.07
CA THR A 294 -1.71 20.42 -22.89
C THR A 294 -0.61 19.52 -23.42
N SER A 295 -0.09 19.85 -24.60
CA SER A 295 1.07 19.21 -25.21
C SER A 295 2.30 20.10 -25.04
N GLU A 296 3.32 19.60 -24.36
CA GLU A 296 4.66 20.17 -24.34
C GLU A 296 5.56 19.35 -25.29
N ASN A 297 5.38 19.49 -26.60
CA ASN A 297 6.10 18.75 -27.64
C ASN A 297 5.77 17.25 -27.75
N ARG A 298 4.54 16.84 -27.45
CA ARG A 298 4.14 15.43 -27.43
C ARG A 298 2.76 15.18 -27.99
N LYS A 299 2.54 13.93 -28.37
CA LYS A 299 1.21 13.41 -28.65
C LYS A 299 0.56 13.08 -27.31
N PHE A 300 -0.27 13.95 -26.82
CA PHE A 300 -1.10 13.77 -25.65
C PHE A 300 -2.55 13.66 -26.14
N PHE A 301 -3.30 12.69 -25.60
CA PHE A 301 -4.63 12.36 -26.17
C PHE A 301 -5.80 12.77 -25.29
N GLY A 302 -5.57 13.26 -24.11
CA GLY A 302 -6.61 13.76 -23.22
C GLY A 302 -6.24 13.59 -21.76
N HIS A 303 -6.98 14.28 -20.91
CA HIS A 303 -6.92 14.14 -19.47
C HIS A 303 -8.33 13.88 -18.98
N GLU A 304 -8.55 12.70 -18.43
CA GLU A 304 -9.85 12.23 -17.97
C GLU A 304 -9.77 11.66 -16.57
N GLY A 305 -10.82 11.79 -15.78
CA GLY A 305 -10.82 11.22 -14.45
C GLY A 305 -12.16 11.14 -13.75
N ASN A 306 -12.25 10.20 -12.84
CA ASN A 306 -13.37 9.98 -11.96
C ASN A 306 -13.02 10.37 -10.53
N PHE A 307 -13.81 11.27 -9.94
CA PHE A 307 -13.72 11.69 -8.55
C PHE A 307 -14.96 11.21 -7.82
N ILE A 308 -14.84 10.13 -7.07
CA ILE A 308 -15.99 9.43 -6.52
C ILE A 308 -15.84 9.25 -5.02
N ASN A 309 -16.88 9.68 -4.28
CA ASN A 309 -17.03 9.39 -2.86
C ASN A 309 -15.83 9.84 -1.99
N ASN A 310 -15.18 10.95 -2.33
CA ASN A 310 -14.12 11.52 -1.49
C ASN A 310 -14.70 12.41 -0.40
N TYR A 311 -14.02 12.52 0.73
CA TYR A 311 -14.42 13.36 1.86
C TYR A 311 -13.46 14.55 1.97
N TYR A 312 -13.99 15.76 1.87
CA TYR A 312 -13.25 17.02 2.00
C TYR A 312 -13.65 17.71 3.28
N LYS A 313 -12.71 17.83 4.21
CA LYS A 313 -12.90 18.48 5.51
C LYS A 313 -12.07 19.75 5.58
N PRO A 314 -12.65 20.94 5.37
CA PRO A 314 -11.97 22.20 5.59
C PRO A 314 -11.45 22.29 7.03
N GLY A 315 -10.25 22.83 7.21
CA GLY A 315 -9.62 22.99 8.52
C GLY A 315 -9.18 24.43 8.78
N PRO A 316 -8.43 24.67 9.88
CA PRO A 316 -8.01 26.03 10.26
C PRO A 316 -7.17 26.79 9.23
N ALA A 317 -6.39 26.09 8.37
CA ALA A 317 -5.63 26.72 7.29
C ALA A 317 -6.44 26.92 6.01
N THR A 318 -7.58 26.25 5.87
CA THR A 318 -8.40 26.36 4.68
C THR A 318 -8.98 27.76 4.58
N PRO A 319 -8.76 28.50 3.47
CA PRO A 319 -9.25 29.87 3.34
C PRO A 319 -10.76 29.94 3.50
N SER A 320 -11.24 30.92 4.27
CA SER A 320 -12.68 31.11 4.52
C SER A 320 -13.43 31.31 3.20
N GLY A 321 -14.59 30.66 3.06
CA GLY A 321 -15.40 30.72 1.83
C GLY A 321 -14.86 29.86 0.68
N THR A 322 -13.88 28.99 0.93
CA THR A 322 -13.42 28.00 -0.05
C THR A 322 -14.38 26.80 -0.04
N HIS A 323 -15.13 26.68 -1.14
CA HIS A 323 -16.08 25.59 -1.37
C HIS A 323 -15.65 24.68 -2.52
N TYR A 324 -14.38 24.81 -2.96
CA TYR A 324 -13.88 24.04 -4.09
C TYR A 324 -13.04 22.87 -3.62
N PHE A 325 -13.41 21.67 -4.03
CA PHE A 325 -12.57 20.50 -3.87
C PHE A 325 -11.62 20.30 -5.07
N PHE A 326 -11.97 20.83 -6.26
CA PHE A 326 -11.12 20.74 -7.45
C PHE A 326 -11.08 22.10 -8.18
N ASN A 327 -9.86 22.54 -8.49
CA ASN A 327 -9.61 23.73 -9.30
C ASN A 327 -8.91 23.34 -10.60
N GLN A 328 -9.64 23.32 -11.69
CA GLN A 328 -9.05 23.05 -13.01
C GLN A 328 -8.11 24.18 -13.40
N SER A 329 -6.83 23.87 -13.54
CA SER A 329 -5.81 24.84 -13.92
C SER A 329 -5.97 25.31 -15.36
N LEU A 330 -5.56 26.56 -15.57
CA LEU A 330 -5.28 27.08 -16.89
C LEU A 330 -4.08 26.35 -17.51
N GLN A 331 -4.06 26.38 -18.82
CA GLN A 331 -2.93 26.03 -19.64
C GLN A 331 -1.64 26.72 -19.17
N ARG A 332 -0.50 26.02 -19.21
CA ARG A 332 0.80 26.69 -19.01
C ARG A 332 1.10 27.65 -20.15
N ASP A 333 1.74 28.77 -19.82
CA ASP A 333 2.21 29.74 -20.82
C ASP A 333 3.03 29.05 -21.91
N GLY A 334 2.64 29.24 -23.17
CA GLY A 334 3.31 28.67 -24.33
C GLY A 334 2.95 27.22 -24.69
N ALA A 335 2.15 26.54 -23.88
CA ALA A 335 1.68 25.19 -24.21
C ALA A 335 0.46 25.22 -25.15
N THR A 336 0.36 24.24 -26.04
CA THR A 336 -0.81 24.09 -26.93
C THR A 336 -1.92 23.33 -26.22
N SER A 337 -3.14 23.88 -26.19
CA SER A 337 -4.32 23.16 -25.71
C SER A 337 -4.69 22.04 -26.69
N LEU A 338 -5.03 20.89 -26.11
CA LEU A 338 -5.52 19.70 -26.84
C LEU A 338 -7.03 19.51 -26.68
N GLY A 339 -7.72 20.50 -26.12
CA GLY A 339 -9.14 20.42 -25.82
C GLY A 339 -9.41 20.41 -24.30
N PRO A 340 -10.69 20.31 -23.90
CA PRO A 340 -11.08 20.23 -22.49
C PRO A 340 -10.70 18.87 -21.89
N SER A 341 -10.25 18.89 -20.64
CA SER A 341 -10.22 17.68 -19.82
C SER A 341 -11.63 17.22 -19.51
N LYS A 342 -11.82 15.95 -19.24
CA LYS A 342 -13.11 15.34 -18.96
C LYS A 342 -13.16 14.81 -17.52
N TRP A 343 -14.17 15.21 -16.78
CA TRP A 343 -14.33 14.84 -15.38
C TRP A 343 -15.70 14.29 -15.07
N HIS A 344 -15.73 13.27 -14.22
CA HIS A 344 -16.91 12.80 -13.53
C HIS A 344 -16.78 13.02 -12.03
N PHE A 345 -17.74 13.73 -11.43
CA PHE A 345 -17.81 13.95 -9.99
C PHE A 345 -19.09 13.35 -9.43
N SER A 346 -18.99 12.48 -8.43
CA SER A 346 -20.13 11.80 -7.84
C SER A 346 -19.89 11.45 -6.37
N GLY A 347 -20.87 11.70 -5.52
CA GLY A 347 -20.87 11.25 -4.12
C GLY A 347 -19.82 11.89 -3.19
N ASN A 348 -19.10 12.93 -3.66
CA ASN A 348 -18.14 13.62 -2.83
C ASN A 348 -18.84 14.48 -1.77
N ILE A 349 -18.32 14.49 -0.55
CA ILE A 349 -18.79 15.31 0.56
C ILE A 349 -17.82 16.49 0.78
N MET A 350 -18.36 17.71 0.86
CA MET A 350 -17.67 18.88 1.40
C MET A 350 -18.26 19.19 2.77
N GLU A 351 -17.53 18.86 3.84
CA GLU A 351 -17.97 19.11 5.22
C GLU A 351 -18.27 20.60 5.41
N GLY A 352 -19.46 20.91 5.91
CA GLY A 352 -19.93 22.28 6.12
C GLY A 352 -20.47 22.98 4.87
N ASP A 353 -20.61 22.29 3.72
CA ASP A 353 -21.27 22.82 2.53
C ASP A 353 -22.21 21.78 1.89
N ASP A 354 -23.46 21.82 2.32
CA ASP A 354 -24.52 20.93 1.81
C ASP A 354 -24.82 21.17 0.32
N ALA A 355 -24.59 22.37 -0.19
CA ALA A 355 -24.85 22.68 -1.58
C ALA A 355 -23.83 22.04 -2.53
N VAL A 356 -22.55 22.00 -2.14
CA VAL A 356 -21.48 21.29 -2.87
C VAL A 356 -21.66 19.78 -2.71
N THR A 357 -22.04 19.32 -1.54
CA THR A 357 -22.31 17.89 -1.28
C THR A 357 -23.47 17.37 -2.14
N ALA A 358 -24.57 18.15 -2.24
CA ALA A 358 -25.74 17.78 -3.05
C ALA A 358 -25.50 17.88 -4.57
N ASP A 359 -24.63 18.79 -4.99
CA ASP A 359 -24.27 19.01 -6.39
C ASP A 359 -22.76 19.23 -6.51
N ASN A 360 -22.02 18.17 -6.75
CA ASN A 360 -20.56 18.19 -6.75
C ASN A 360 -19.95 19.18 -7.76
N TRP A 361 -20.68 19.54 -8.83
CA TRP A 361 -20.19 20.53 -9.79
C TRP A 361 -20.07 21.94 -9.22
N LYS A 362 -20.73 22.25 -8.11
CA LYS A 362 -20.51 23.50 -7.35
C LYS A 362 -19.16 23.53 -6.63
N GLY A 363 -18.56 22.36 -6.36
CA GLY A 363 -17.22 22.24 -5.82
C GLY A 363 -16.10 22.25 -6.87
N PHE A 364 -16.44 22.41 -8.14
CA PHE A 364 -15.51 22.50 -9.26
C PHE A 364 -15.30 23.96 -9.68
N LYS A 365 -14.05 24.41 -9.63
CA LYS A 365 -13.66 25.72 -10.13
C LYS A 365 -13.05 25.60 -11.51
N ASN A 366 -13.77 26.11 -12.50
CA ASN A 366 -13.27 26.16 -13.88
C ASN A 366 -12.41 27.42 -14.09
N SER A 367 -11.11 27.24 -14.25
CA SER A 367 -10.19 28.31 -14.62
C SER A 367 -9.76 28.26 -16.10
N THR A 368 -10.48 27.49 -16.93
CA THR A 368 -10.25 27.37 -18.37
C THR A 368 -11.22 28.24 -19.19
N SER A 369 -11.02 28.30 -20.50
CA SER A 369 -11.96 28.96 -21.44
C SER A 369 -13.08 28.04 -21.92
N TYR A 370 -13.06 26.76 -21.56
CA TYR A 370 -14.08 25.79 -21.96
C TYR A 370 -15.33 25.92 -21.09
N SER A 371 -16.49 25.59 -21.64
CA SER A 371 -17.72 25.53 -20.86
C SER A 371 -17.73 24.33 -19.90
N ILE A 372 -18.57 24.35 -18.88
CA ILE A 372 -18.77 23.20 -17.99
C ILE A 372 -19.28 22.00 -18.79
N ASP A 373 -20.17 22.20 -19.76
CA ASP A 373 -20.72 21.14 -20.61
C ASP A 373 -19.65 20.48 -21.49
N ASP A 374 -18.58 21.20 -21.85
CA ASP A 374 -17.44 20.62 -22.56
C ASP A 374 -16.59 19.72 -21.66
N ILE A 375 -16.61 19.95 -20.35
CA ILE A 375 -15.75 19.29 -19.34
C ILE A 375 -16.49 18.15 -18.65
N LYS A 376 -17.77 18.33 -18.40
CA LYS A 376 -18.60 17.43 -17.59
C LYS A 376 -18.92 16.13 -18.29
N VAL A 377 -18.78 15.02 -17.55
CA VAL A 377 -19.28 13.70 -17.94
C VAL A 377 -20.23 13.21 -16.84
N ASP A 378 -21.47 12.91 -17.21
CA ASP A 378 -22.54 12.57 -16.26
C ASP A 378 -22.43 11.14 -15.70
N THR A 379 -21.72 10.27 -16.38
CA THR A 379 -21.50 8.88 -15.94
C THR A 379 -20.02 8.62 -15.68
N ILE A 380 -19.70 7.54 -14.96
CA ILE A 380 -18.33 7.09 -14.78
C ILE A 380 -17.65 6.97 -16.14
N ILE A 381 -16.52 7.63 -16.29
CA ILE A 381 -15.70 7.54 -17.49
C ILE A 381 -15.06 6.15 -17.49
N GLN A 382 -15.30 5.41 -18.55
CA GLN A 382 -14.68 4.11 -18.80
C GLN A 382 -13.68 4.24 -19.95
N THR A 383 -12.53 3.66 -19.79
CA THR A 383 -11.55 3.56 -20.85
C THR A 383 -11.26 2.10 -21.18
N SER A 384 -11.22 1.78 -22.46
CA SER A 384 -10.87 0.44 -22.95
C SER A 384 -9.37 0.26 -23.16
N GLY A 385 -8.57 1.27 -22.81
CA GLY A 385 -7.17 1.32 -23.22
C GLY A 385 -6.97 1.78 -24.67
N ASP A 386 -8.05 2.04 -25.42
CA ASP A 386 -7.98 2.54 -26.80
C ASP A 386 -7.35 3.93 -26.89
N HIS A 387 -7.27 4.63 -25.78
CA HIS A 387 -6.53 5.89 -25.63
C HIS A 387 -5.01 5.70 -25.71
N ASP A 388 -4.53 4.49 -25.52
CA ASP A 388 -3.12 4.13 -25.46
C ASP A 388 -2.55 3.66 -26.79
N HIS A 389 -3.09 4.11 -27.91
CA HIS A 389 -2.59 3.77 -29.24
C HIS A 389 -2.24 2.28 -29.43
N GLN A 390 -3.09 1.40 -28.94
CA GLN A 390 -2.95 -0.05 -29.12
C GLN A 390 -1.77 -0.71 -28.38
N LYS A 391 -0.98 0.04 -27.59
CA LYS A 391 0.12 -0.55 -26.85
C LYS A 391 -0.37 -1.43 -25.69
N TYR A 392 -1.46 -1.02 -25.03
CA TYR A 392 -2.02 -1.69 -23.88
C TYR A 392 -3.53 -1.85 -24.05
N HIS A 393 -3.98 -3.06 -24.32
CA HIS A 393 -5.39 -3.41 -24.25
C HIS A 393 -5.67 -4.08 -22.92
N TYR A 394 -6.56 -3.53 -22.13
CA TYR A 394 -6.98 -4.14 -20.90
C TYR A 394 -8.49 -4.19 -20.76
N ASP A 395 -8.96 -5.18 -20.04
CA ASP A 395 -10.34 -5.26 -19.64
C ASP A 395 -10.63 -4.29 -18.50
N TRP A 396 -11.48 -3.30 -18.74
CA TRP A 396 -11.94 -2.33 -17.75
C TRP A 396 -12.38 -3.01 -16.46
N ASP A 397 -13.16 -4.07 -16.56
CA ASP A 397 -13.69 -4.79 -15.41
C ASP A 397 -12.63 -5.48 -14.57
N THR A 398 -11.50 -5.80 -15.16
CA THR A 398 -10.36 -6.38 -14.45
C THR A 398 -9.58 -5.35 -13.65
N TYR A 399 -9.36 -4.15 -14.17
CA TYR A 399 -8.39 -3.22 -13.59
C TYR A 399 -9.00 -2.13 -12.73
N THR A 400 -10.21 -1.67 -13.03
CA THR A 400 -10.81 -0.54 -12.32
C THR A 400 -11.16 -0.87 -10.87
N TYR A 401 -11.22 0.18 -10.06
CA TYR A 401 -11.69 0.07 -8.68
C TYR A 401 -13.20 -0.20 -8.64
N LYS A 402 -13.63 -1.12 -7.77
CA LYS A 402 -15.05 -1.52 -7.68
C LYS A 402 -15.65 -1.49 -6.28
N ASN A 403 -14.82 -1.46 -5.24
CA ASN A 403 -15.26 -1.55 -3.85
C ASN A 403 -15.61 -0.18 -3.27
N TYR A 404 -16.54 0.53 -3.92
CA TYR A 404 -16.92 1.89 -3.52
C TYR A 404 -17.60 1.90 -2.15
N GLU A 405 -16.99 2.60 -1.21
CA GLU A 405 -17.65 3.07 0.01
C GLU A 405 -18.34 4.41 -0.26
N THR A 406 -19.35 4.77 0.53
CA THR A 406 -19.79 6.17 0.56
C THR A 406 -18.69 7.05 1.12
N ALA A 407 -18.69 8.35 0.81
CA ALA A 407 -17.66 9.26 1.34
C ALA A 407 -17.60 9.29 2.87
N ALA A 408 -18.74 9.11 3.55
CA ALA A 408 -18.81 9.05 5.01
C ALA A 408 -18.21 7.75 5.57
N GLU A 409 -18.46 6.61 4.94
CA GLU A 409 -17.83 5.33 5.29
C GLU A 409 -16.32 5.40 5.04
N ALA A 410 -15.90 5.91 3.88
CA ALA A 410 -14.50 6.11 3.54
C ALA A 410 -13.75 7.00 4.55
N TYR A 411 -14.41 8.05 5.07
CA TYR A 411 -13.82 8.87 6.13
C TYR A 411 -13.45 8.03 7.36
N GLU A 412 -14.34 7.15 7.81
CA GLU A 412 -14.07 6.29 8.97
C GLU A 412 -13.05 5.20 8.65
N SER A 413 -13.15 4.53 7.50
CA SER A 413 -12.23 3.49 7.06
C SER A 413 -10.80 4.03 6.91
N VAL A 414 -10.64 5.19 6.27
CA VAL A 414 -9.34 5.85 6.09
C VAL A 414 -8.73 6.20 7.45
N LEU A 415 -9.47 6.86 8.34
CA LEU A 415 -8.94 7.20 9.66
C LEU A 415 -8.63 5.96 10.52
N ALA A 416 -9.31 4.85 10.30
CA ALA A 416 -9.01 3.61 11.00
C ALA A 416 -7.72 2.94 10.51
N ALA A 417 -7.46 2.89 9.19
CA ALA A 417 -6.45 1.98 8.62
C ALA A 417 -5.24 2.67 7.98
N VAL A 418 -5.34 3.93 7.55
CA VAL A 418 -4.33 4.62 6.72
C VAL A 418 -2.94 4.75 7.37
N GLY A 419 -1.88 4.73 6.54
CA GLY A 419 -0.49 4.95 6.95
C GLY A 419 0.31 3.67 7.21
N ALA A 420 1.60 3.82 7.42
CA ALA A 420 2.49 2.69 7.71
C ALA A 420 2.16 2.03 9.04
N TRP A 421 2.16 0.70 9.06
CA TRP A 421 1.88 -0.09 10.25
C TRP A 421 3.18 -0.61 10.91
N PRO A 422 3.24 -0.60 12.26
CA PRO A 422 2.34 0.11 13.17
C PRO A 422 2.42 1.63 12.98
N ARG A 423 1.34 2.35 13.29
CA ARG A 423 1.38 3.82 13.25
C ARG A 423 2.31 4.35 14.35
N ASP A 424 3.20 5.24 13.97
CA ASP A 424 3.99 5.99 14.96
C ASP A 424 3.18 7.14 15.59
N LEU A 425 3.82 7.87 16.49
CA LEU A 425 3.18 8.98 17.19
C LEU A 425 2.74 10.10 16.22
N ILE A 426 3.50 10.35 15.14
CA ILE A 426 3.15 11.39 14.15
C ILE A 426 1.94 10.96 13.34
N ASP A 427 1.91 9.74 12.79
CA ASP A 427 0.75 9.23 12.05
C ASP A 427 -0.50 9.23 12.93
N THR A 428 -0.37 8.80 14.19
CA THR A 428 -1.45 8.82 15.18
C THR A 428 -1.95 10.24 15.45
N ARG A 429 -1.04 11.20 15.60
CA ARG A 429 -1.36 12.62 15.80
C ARG A 429 -2.09 13.21 14.59
N ILE A 430 -1.62 12.91 13.36
CA ILE A 430 -2.28 13.38 12.14
C ILE A 430 -3.72 12.86 12.07
N VAL A 431 -3.93 11.56 12.24
CA VAL A 431 -5.27 10.97 12.22
C VAL A 431 -6.18 11.58 13.30
N LYS A 432 -5.65 11.77 14.51
CA LYS A 432 -6.39 12.42 15.60
C LYS A 432 -6.78 13.85 15.25
N SER A 433 -5.84 14.63 14.68
CA SER A 433 -6.11 16.03 14.29
C SER A 433 -7.22 16.15 13.25
N VAL A 434 -7.25 15.22 12.28
CA VAL A 434 -8.33 15.15 11.29
C VAL A 434 -9.67 14.85 11.95
N ARG A 435 -9.73 13.86 12.84
CA ARG A 435 -10.95 13.48 13.55
C ARG A 435 -11.51 14.64 14.38
N GLU A 436 -10.65 15.32 15.11
CA GLU A 436 -11.02 16.41 16.01
C GLU A 436 -11.21 17.76 15.29
N GLY A 437 -10.83 17.88 14.02
CA GLY A 437 -10.87 19.14 13.28
C GLY A 437 -9.84 20.16 13.76
N LEU A 438 -8.71 19.71 14.34
CA LEU A 438 -7.68 20.54 14.95
C LEU A 438 -6.40 20.55 14.12
N ALA A 439 -5.69 21.66 14.14
CA ALA A 439 -4.39 21.82 13.48
C ALA A 439 -3.46 22.72 14.34
N PRO A 440 -3.00 22.23 15.51
CA PRO A 440 -2.38 23.05 16.54
C PRO A 440 -0.94 23.49 16.23
N TYR A 441 -0.29 22.90 15.25
CA TYR A 441 1.12 23.14 14.94
C TYR A 441 1.32 24.18 13.85
N GLY A 442 2.47 24.89 13.89
CA GLY A 442 2.83 25.89 12.90
C GLY A 442 1.75 26.97 12.73
N ASN A 443 1.49 27.39 11.50
CA ASN A 443 0.42 28.32 11.18
C ASN A 443 -0.84 27.54 10.77
N HIS A 444 -1.71 27.22 11.73
CA HIS A 444 -2.95 26.46 11.49
C HIS A 444 -2.72 25.07 10.86
N GLY A 445 -1.65 24.38 11.25
CA GLY A 445 -1.28 23.07 10.71
C GLY A 445 -0.27 23.11 9.55
N ILE A 446 -0.01 24.30 9.00
CA ILE A 446 1.04 24.49 7.99
C ILE A 446 2.34 24.79 8.72
N ILE A 447 3.35 23.95 8.54
CA ILE A 447 4.64 24.00 9.23
C ILE A 447 5.78 24.34 8.28
N ASP A 448 6.83 24.94 8.82
CA ASP A 448 8.08 25.23 8.11
C ASP A 448 9.16 24.17 8.40
N LEU A 449 9.13 23.60 9.61
CA LEU A 449 10.12 22.65 10.11
C LEU A 449 9.45 21.48 10.85
N PRO A 450 9.99 20.26 10.78
CA PRO A 450 9.49 19.11 11.53
C PRO A 450 9.43 19.34 13.04
N SER A 451 10.38 20.12 13.60
CA SER A 451 10.42 20.46 15.04
C SER A 451 9.23 21.30 15.53
N GLN A 452 8.51 21.96 14.65
CA GLN A 452 7.26 22.65 14.99
C GLN A 452 6.10 21.68 15.24
N ALA A 453 6.25 20.39 14.87
CA ALA A 453 5.22 19.38 14.93
C ALA A 453 5.77 18.04 15.50
N GLU A 454 6.52 18.15 16.61
CA GLU A 454 7.05 17.02 17.39
C GLU A 454 8.04 16.10 16.65
N GLY A 455 8.53 16.50 15.50
CA GLY A 455 9.51 15.72 14.74
C GLY A 455 10.95 16.22 14.87
N PRO A 456 11.92 15.42 14.40
CA PRO A 456 11.80 14.03 14.05
C PRO A 456 11.69 13.12 15.28
N LEU A 457 11.03 11.97 15.15
CA LEU A 457 10.93 10.99 16.23
C LEU A 457 12.22 10.20 16.42
N ALA A 458 12.49 9.81 17.66
CA ALA A 458 13.31 8.65 17.95
C ALA A 458 12.45 7.39 17.80
N TYR A 459 12.97 6.38 17.16
CA TYR A 459 12.33 5.08 17.02
C TYR A 459 12.98 4.11 17.99
N ASP A 460 12.17 3.33 18.68
CA ASP A 460 12.69 2.27 19.52
C ASP A 460 13.23 1.13 18.63
N THR A 461 14.42 0.66 18.97
CA THR A 461 15.04 -0.50 18.35
C THR A 461 14.58 -1.75 19.09
N PHE A 462 14.05 -2.71 18.35
CA PHE A 462 13.63 -4.00 18.89
C PHE A 462 14.54 -5.10 18.36
N ASP A 463 14.64 -6.19 19.13
CA ASP A 463 15.45 -7.33 18.75
C ASP A 463 14.92 -7.97 17.46
N ARG A 464 15.84 -8.45 16.67
CA ARG A 464 15.63 -9.10 15.39
C ARG A 464 14.67 -10.29 15.52
N VAL A 465 13.74 -10.41 14.60
CA VAL A 465 13.02 -11.66 14.32
C VAL A 465 14.04 -12.72 13.88
N VAL A 466 13.95 -13.94 14.39
CA VAL A 466 14.84 -15.03 13.99
C VAL A 466 14.34 -15.61 12.66
N ASP A 467 15.21 -15.57 11.68
CA ASP A 467 15.05 -16.10 10.33
C ASP A 467 16.38 -16.83 10.05
N SER A 468 16.37 -18.15 10.30
CA SER A 468 17.60 -18.94 10.36
C SER A 468 18.16 -19.29 9.00
N ASP A 469 17.33 -19.40 7.98
CA ASP A 469 17.75 -19.75 6.62
C ASP A 469 17.77 -18.55 5.65
N GLY A 470 17.26 -17.40 6.10
CA GLY A 470 17.37 -16.13 5.38
C GLY A 470 16.36 -15.97 4.25
N ASP A 471 15.22 -16.64 4.31
CA ASP A 471 14.17 -16.56 3.29
C ASP A 471 13.14 -15.45 3.54
N GLY A 472 13.29 -14.72 4.67
CA GLY A 472 12.48 -13.56 5.02
C GLY A 472 11.27 -13.88 5.89
N MET A 473 11.11 -15.11 6.34
CA MET A 473 10.06 -15.52 7.26
C MET A 473 10.61 -15.72 8.68
N ASP A 474 9.74 -15.68 9.65
CA ASP A 474 10.06 -15.93 11.06
C ASP A 474 10.04 -17.45 11.31
N ASP A 475 11.12 -18.01 11.91
CA ASP A 475 11.24 -19.44 12.21
C ASP A 475 9.98 -19.99 12.93
N ALA A 476 9.45 -19.23 13.88
CA ALA A 476 8.27 -19.68 14.62
C ALA A 476 7.00 -19.66 13.76
N TRP A 477 6.89 -18.72 12.83
CA TRP A 477 5.79 -18.69 11.89
C TRP A 477 5.88 -19.88 10.91
N GLU A 478 7.06 -20.19 10.40
CA GLU A 478 7.31 -21.33 9.49
C GLU A 478 6.91 -22.64 10.15
N LEU A 479 7.42 -22.90 11.36
CA LEU A 479 7.08 -24.11 12.13
C LEU A 479 5.57 -24.23 12.40
N ALA A 480 4.90 -23.09 12.69
CA ALA A 480 3.46 -23.07 12.91
C ALA A 480 2.66 -23.36 11.64
N ASN A 481 3.24 -23.15 10.46
CA ASN A 481 2.59 -23.31 9.16
C ASN A 481 3.11 -24.54 8.37
N GLY A 482 3.92 -25.41 9.00
CA GLY A 482 4.40 -26.65 8.40
C GLY A 482 5.56 -26.48 7.41
N LEU A 483 6.29 -25.37 7.54
CA LEU A 483 7.51 -25.05 6.80
C LEU A 483 8.75 -25.33 7.66
N SER A 484 9.93 -25.23 7.08
CA SER A 484 11.21 -25.57 7.73
C SER A 484 12.13 -24.37 7.86
N PRO A 485 12.45 -23.88 9.07
CA PRO A 485 13.42 -22.79 9.31
C PRO A 485 14.86 -23.07 8.82
N ALA A 486 15.09 -24.17 8.14
CA ALA A 486 16.39 -24.56 7.59
C ALA A 486 16.35 -24.79 6.07
N ASP A 487 15.22 -24.52 5.41
CA ASP A 487 15.05 -24.69 3.96
C ASP A 487 14.58 -23.41 3.28
N PRO A 488 15.50 -22.54 2.84
CA PRO A 488 15.16 -21.26 2.22
C PRO A 488 14.37 -21.40 0.90
N ALA A 489 14.15 -22.64 0.42
CA ALA A 489 13.38 -22.85 -0.80
C ALA A 489 11.87 -22.91 -0.54
N ASP A 490 11.45 -23.22 0.67
CA ASP A 490 10.05 -23.40 1.00
C ASP A 490 9.29 -22.07 1.12
N GLY A 491 9.99 -20.95 1.29
CA GLY A 491 9.46 -19.59 1.12
C GLY A 491 8.79 -19.34 -0.23
N ASN A 492 9.14 -20.16 -1.25
CA ASN A 492 8.53 -20.13 -2.57
C ASN A 492 7.41 -21.18 -2.76
N SER A 493 7.04 -21.92 -1.73
CA SER A 493 5.89 -22.83 -1.77
C SER A 493 4.60 -22.07 -2.09
N LEU A 494 3.80 -22.62 -3.01
CA LEU A 494 2.63 -21.89 -3.52
C LEU A 494 1.34 -22.36 -2.83
N THR A 495 0.50 -21.40 -2.49
CA THR A 495 -0.91 -21.63 -2.15
C THR A 495 -1.70 -22.04 -3.39
N GLU A 496 -2.92 -22.56 -3.20
CA GLU A 496 -3.85 -22.83 -4.31
C GLU A 496 -4.13 -21.59 -5.19
N LEU A 497 -4.06 -20.40 -4.61
CA LEU A 497 -4.25 -19.13 -5.30
C LEU A 497 -3.00 -18.64 -6.05
N GLY A 498 -1.83 -19.20 -5.76
CA GLY A 498 -0.55 -18.84 -6.37
C GLY A 498 0.27 -17.80 -5.60
N TYR A 499 -0.10 -17.45 -4.37
CA TYR A 499 0.79 -16.70 -3.46
C TYR A 499 1.89 -17.61 -2.93
N THR A 500 3.08 -17.08 -2.76
CA THR A 500 4.19 -17.79 -2.12
C THR A 500 4.02 -17.82 -0.59
N ALA A 501 4.70 -18.75 0.09
CA ALA A 501 4.71 -18.81 1.54
C ALA A 501 5.21 -17.48 2.16
N LEU A 502 6.25 -16.90 1.59
CA LEU A 502 6.72 -15.57 1.97
C LEU A 502 5.59 -14.52 1.85
N GLU A 503 4.82 -14.49 0.75
CA GLU A 503 3.70 -13.55 0.62
C GLU A 503 2.60 -13.82 1.64
N VAL A 504 2.33 -15.07 1.98
CA VAL A 504 1.38 -15.42 3.06
C VAL A 504 1.88 -14.86 4.40
N TYR A 505 3.16 -15.06 4.71
CA TYR A 505 3.78 -14.48 5.90
C TYR A 505 3.68 -12.95 5.92
N LEU A 506 4.14 -12.27 4.87
CA LEU A 506 4.11 -10.81 4.77
C LEU A 506 2.70 -10.23 4.97
N ASN A 507 1.69 -10.87 4.41
CA ASN A 507 0.30 -10.42 4.54
C ASN A 507 -0.27 -10.72 5.93
N SER A 508 0.13 -11.82 6.56
CA SER A 508 -0.30 -12.16 7.93
C SER A 508 0.15 -11.13 8.98
N LEU A 509 1.32 -10.50 8.76
CA LEU A 509 1.85 -9.46 9.65
C LEU A 509 0.94 -8.22 9.77
N VAL A 510 0.10 -8.00 8.77
CA VAL A 510 -0.82 -6.85 8.72
C VAL A 510 -2.29 -7.28 8.76
N GLY A 511 -2.55 -8.52 9.14
CA GLY A 511 -3.91 -9.06 9.33
C GLY A 511 -4.61 -9.47 8.02
N GLU A 512 -3.92 -9.49 6.91
CA GLU A 512 -4.44 -9.98 5.63
C GLU A 512 -4.21 -11.49 5.52
N ASN A 513 -5.22 -12.26 5.87
CA ASN A 513 -5.09 -13.72 5.90
C ASN A 513 -5.33 -14.34 4.51
N ILE A 514 -4.36 -15.11 4.03
CA ILE A 514 -4.45 -15.93 2.82
C ILE A 514 -4.67 -17.37 3.24
N LYS A 515 -5.74 -18.00 2.73
CA LYS A 515 -5.96 -19.43 2.97
C LYS A 515 -4.82 -20.23 2.36
N HIS A 516 -4.16 -21.04 3.16
CA HIS A 516 -3.03 -21.87 2.76
C HIS A 516 -3.02 -23.20 3.53
N ASP A 517 -2.32 -24.17 2.99
CA ASP A 517 -1.96 -25.43 3.64
C ASP A 517 -0.63 -25.88 3.04
N PHE A 518 0.45 -25.62 3.74
CA PHE A 518 1.80 -26.04 3.33
C PHE A 518 2.17 -27.42 3.91
N SER A 519 1.35 -28.00 4.79
CA SER A 519 1.61 -29.28 5.45
C SER A 519 1.61 -30.47 4.49
N THR A 520 1.10 -30.28 3.26
CA THR A 520 1.05 -31.33 2.22
C THR A 520 2.32 -31.43 1.36
N VAL A 521 3.26 -30.51 1.50
CA VAL A 521 4.57 -30.57 0.85
C VAL A 521 5.48 -31.44 1.71
N GLY A 522 5.43 -32.74 1.50
CA GLY A 522 5.99 -33.86 2.24
C GLY A 522 7.37 -33.63 2.88
N ILE A 523 7.41 -33.01 4.03
CA ILE A 523 8.52 -33.12 4.97
C ILE A 523 7.96 -33.76 6.23
N GLN A 524 8.29 -35.05 6.44
CA GLN A 524 8.18 -35.61 7.77
C GLN A 524 9.19 -34.89 8.64
N SER A 525 8.67 -34.12 9.59
CA SER A 525 9.53 -33.44 10.56
C SER A 525 10.31 -34.46 11.38
N GLU A 526 11.61 -34.54 11.18
CA GLU A 526 12.52 -35.26 12.08
C GLU A 526 12.78 -34.52 13.40
N HIS A 527 12.09 -33.40 13.65
CA HIS A 527 12.33 -32.55 14.81
C HIS A 527 11.35 -32.80 15.95
N ALA A 528 11.44 -33.98 16.58
CA ALA A 528 10.82 -34.28 17.86
C ALA A 528 11.39 -33.40 19.04
N ASP A 529 12.50 -32.68 18.78
CA ASP A 529 13.25 -31.92 19.81
C ASP A 529 12.84 -30.44 19.95
N GLN A 530 11.99 -29.92 19.07
CA GLN A 530 11.60 -28.50 19.09
C GLN A 530 10.27 -28.21 19.81
N ARG A 531 9.68 -29.20 20.44
CA ARG A 531 8.43 -29.02 21.18
C ARG A 531 8.70 -28.38 22.53
N LEU A 532 8.08 -27.22 22.76
CA LEU A 532 8.08 -26.55 24.05
C LEU A 532 7.07 -27.22 24.98
N GLU A 533 7.47 -27.57 26.20
CA GLU A 533 6.55 -27.99 27.24
C GLU A 533 6.11 -26.80 28.09
N LEU A 534 4.82 -26.73 28.38
CA LEU A 534 4.20 -25.75 29.26
C LEU A 534 3.66 -26.45 30.49
N ALA A 535 3.74 -25.82 31.65
CA ALA A 535 3.17 -26.35 32.87
C ALA A 535 1.63 -26.53 32.78
N SER A 536 0.98 -25.67 31.98
CA SER A 536 -0.40 -25.80 31.57
C SER A 536 -0.62 -25.22 30.20
N THR A 537 -1.40 -25.91 29.37
CA THR A 537 -1.85 -25.40 28.05
C THR A 537 -3.13 -24.58 28.13
N ILE A 538 -3.70 -24.42 29.34
CA ILE A 538 -4.88 -23.57 29.63
C ILE A 538 -4.48 -22.61 30.73
N VAL A 539 -4.47 -21.31 30.43
CA VAL A 539 -3.95 -20.27 31.33
C VAL A 539 -4.92 -19.09 31.45
N THR A 540 -4.86 -18.39 32.59
CA THR A 540 -5.65 -17.18 32.84
C THR A 540 -4.80 -15.92 32.92
N GLU A 541 -3.70 -15.92 33.66
CA GLU A 541 -2.87 -14.75 33.89
C GLU A 541 -1.39 -14.98 33.57
N GLU A 542 -0.91 -16.20 33.84
CA GLU A 542 0.50 -16.54 33.72
C GLU A 542 0.69 -17.83 32.91
N LEU A 543 1.70 -17.83 32.04
CA LEU A 543 2.13 -18.97 31.25
C LEU A 543 3.50 -19.41 31.75
N GLU A 544 3.60 -20.61 32.30
CA GLU A 544 4.85 -21.18 32.79
C GLU A 544 5.46 -22.13 31.77
N ILE A 545 6.72 -21.87 31.43
CA ILE A 545 7.51 -22.58 30.41
C ILE A 545 8.36 -23.64 31.11
N LEU A 546 8.21 -24.90 30.71
CA LEU A 546 9.04 -26.02 31.16
C LEU A 546 10.13 -26.28 30.11
N CYS A 547 11.27 -25.65 30.30
CA CYS A 547 12.45 -25.82 29.43
C CYS A 547 13.71 -25.79 30.31
N ASP A 548 14.62 -26.73 30.13
CA ASP A 548 15.86 -26.81 30.92
C ASP A 548 16.95 -25.85 30.41
N GLU A 549 16.79 -25.36 29.20
CA GLU A 549 17.75 -24.47 28.54
C GLU A 549 17.60 -23.01 29.02
N ASP A 550 18.67 -22.26 28.89
CA ASP A 550 18.64 -20.80 29.13
C ASP A 550 17.91 -20.11 27.99
N LEU A 551 16.85 -19.36 28.32
CA LEU A 551 16.00 -18.66 27.38
C LEU A 551 16.48 -17.23 27.18
N ASP A 552 16.36 -16.73 25.95
CA ASP A 552 16.64 -15.34 25.59
C ASP A 552 15.36 -14.51 25.49
N GLY A 553 14.33 -15.04 24.83
CA GLY A 553 13.06 -14.35 24.68
C GLY A 553 11.90 -15.27 24.31
N ALA A 554 10.71 -14.69 24.28
CA ALA A 554 9.50 -15.37 23.82
C ALA A 554 8.60 -14.42 23.03
N TYR A 555 7.94 -14.94 22.02
CA TYR A 555 6.91 -14.25 21.26
C TYR A 555 5.60 -15.01 21.33
N ILE A 556 4.49 -14.26 21.42
CA ILE A 556 3.14 -14.85 21.40
C ILE A 556 2.44 -14.42 20.11
N TYR A 557 1.85 -15.39 19.45
CA TYR A 557 1.16 -15.24 18.18
C TYR A 557 -0.30 -15.69 18.29
N THR A 558 -1.18 -15.12 17.48
CA THR A 558 -2.49 -15.73 17.23
C THR A 558 -2.31 -17.07 16.51
N ILE A 559 -3.35 -17.89 16.47
CA ILE A 559 -3.34 -19.14 15.69
C ILE A 559 -3.16 -18.91 14.16
N ASN A 560 -3.35 -17.67 13.72
CA ASN A 560 -3.16 -17.25 12.31
C ASN A 560 -1.76 -16.66 12.06
N GLY A 561 -0.83 -16.79 13.03
CA GLY A 561 0.56 -16.34 12.89
C GLY A 561 0.80 -14.85 13.16
N THR A 562 -0.22 -14.06 13.51
CA THR A 562 -0.01 -12.64 13.84
C THR A 562 0.67 -12.52 15.21
N ARG A 563 1.85 -11.90 15.28
CA ARG A 563 2.56 -11.63 16.53
C ARG A 563 1.81 -10.58 17.34
N ILE A 564 1.52 -10.90 18.61
CA ILE A 564 0.80 -10.02 19.53
C ILE A 564 1.72 -9.44 20.59
N MET A 565 2.70 -10.22 21.05
CA MET A 565 3.55 -9.83 22.17
C MET A 565 4.95 -10.43 22.02
N GLY A 566 5.97 -9.64 22.35
CA GLY A 566 7.35 -10.10 22.51
C GLY A 566 7.83 -9.76 23.93
N VAL A 567 8.50 -10.68 24.58
CA VAL A 567 9.01 -10.51 25.94
C VAL A 567 10.43 -11.06 26.01
N LYS A 568 11.37 -10.25 26.51
CA LYS A 568 12.70 -10.73 26.88
C LYS A 568 12.62 -11.51 28.16
N ILE A 569 13.21 -12.70 28.20
CA ILE A 569 13.18 -13.57 29.38
C ILE A 569 14.46 -13.32 30.19
N GLU A 570 14.35 -12.54 31.27
CA GLU A 570 15.44 -12.28 32.20
C GLU A 570 15.24 -13.09 33.49
N GLY A 571 15.76 -14.32 33.54
CA GLY A 571 15.90 -15.10 34.77
C GLY A 571 14.62 -15.76 35.31
N GLY A 572 13.52 -15.75 34.60
CA GLY A 572 12.28 -16.44 34.95
C GLY A 572 11.72 -17.19 33.74
N LYS A 573 10.94 -18.25 33.98
CA LYS A 573 10.27 -19.04 32.92
C LYS A 573 8.74 -18.88 32.95
N THR A 574 8.26 -17.76 33.54
CA THR A 574 6.84 -17.42 33.63
C THR A 574 6.59 -16.11 32.90
N LEU A 575 5.60 -16.10 32.03
CA LEU A 575 5.19 -14.93 31.24
C LEU A 575 3.79 -14.51 31.64
N SER A 576 3.57 -13.20 31.86
CA SER A 576 2.22 -12.67 32.04
C SER A 576 1.49 -12.62 30.70
N VAL A 577 0.32 -13.22 30.66
CA VAL A 577 -0.61 -13.21 29.51
C VAL A 577 -1.94 -12.55 29.88
N SER A 578 -1.97 -11.80 30.98
CA SER A 578 -3.18 -11.14 31.49
C SER A 578 -3.79 -10.13 30.51
N GLY A 579 -2.95 -9.53 29.64
CA GLY A 579 -3.38 -8.59 28.60
C GLY A 579 -3.94 -9.21 27.33
N LEU A 580 -3.94 -10.55 27.21
CA LEU A 580 -4.48 -11.24 26.05
C LEU A 580 -5.99 -11.49 26.21
N GLU A 581 -6.73 -11.37 25.14
CA GLU A 581 -8.13 -11.79 25.08
C GLU A 581 -8.26 -13.32 25.18
N SER A 582 -9.44 -13.82 25.52
CA SER A 582 -9.69 -15.27 25.55
C SER A 582 -9.58 -15.85 24.14
N GLY A 583 -8.75 -16.88 23.97
CA GLY A 583 -8.51 -17.47 22.65
C GLY A 583 -7.32 -18.44 22.62
N TYR A 584 -7.12 -19.07 21.48
CA TYR A 584 -5.95 -19.91 21.23
C TYR A 584 -4.77 -19.09 20.72
N TYR A 585 -3.59 -19.38 21.25
CA TYR A 585 -2.33 -18.71 20.94
C TYR A 585 -1.20 -19.71 20.75
N ILE A 586 -0.16 -19.27 20.04
CA ILE A 586 1.11 -19.97 19.89
C ILE A 586 2.17 -19.16 20.64
N ILE A 587 2.98 -19.80 21.46
CA ILE A 587 4.19 -19.23 22.02
C ILE A 587 5.40 -19.84 21.33
N ALA A 588 6.32 -18.99 20.88
CA ALA A 588 7.66 -19.36 20.44
C ALA A 588 8.68 -18.82 21.46
N VAL A 589 9.56 -19.69 21.92
CA VAL A 589 10.60 -19.37 22.90
C VAL A 589 11.95 -19.60 22.26
N TYR A 590 12.84 -18.65 22.41
CA TYR A 590 14.19 -18.71 21.88
C TYR A 590 15.18 -18.99 22.99
N THR A 591 16.11 -19.93 22.76
CA THR A 591 17.21 -20.24 23.67
C THR A 591 18.38 -19.31 23.38
N LYS A 592 19.28 -19.12 24.35
CA LYS A 592 20.54 -18.37 24.12
C LYS A 592 21.48 -19.04 23.11
N ALA A 593 21.25 -20.30 22.80
CA ALA A 593 21.96 -21.02 21.75
C ALA A 593 21.42 -20.73 20.34
N GLY A 594 20.26 -20.05 20.24
CA GLY A 594 19.61 -19.68 18.97
C GLY A 594 18.52 -20.67 18.52
N ASP A 595 18.20 -21.69 19.32
CA ASP A 595 17.16 -22.65 18.99
C ASP A 595 15.77 -22.09 19.33
N ALA A 596 14.79 -22.36 18.46
CA ALA A 596 13.39 -22.00 18.71
C ALA A 596 12.58 -23.22 19.15
N LYS A 597 11.75 -23.05 20.20
CA LYS A 597 10.79 -24.08 20.66
C LYS A 597 9.40 -23.48 20.73
N ILE A 598 8.38 -24.24 20.30
CA ILE A 598 7.01 -23.76 20.21
C ILE A 598 6.02 -24.62 21.00
N ALA A 599 4.98 -23.96 21.50
CA ALA A 599 3.81 -24.59 22.10
C ALA A 599 2.54 -23.83 21.77
N LYS A 600 1.40 -24.53 21.87
CA LYS A 600 0.06 -23.92 21.75
C LYS A 600 -0.59 -23.87 23.11
N PHE A 601 -1.27 -22.76 23.44
CA PHE A 601 -2.03 -22.61 24.67
C PHE A 601 -3.39 -21.92 24.45
N LEU A 602 -4.30 -22.12 25.39
CA LEU A 602 -5.60 -21.46 25.45
C LEU A 602 -5.60 -20.45 26.61
N LYS A 603 -5.78 -19.18 26.28
CA LYS A 603 -6.07 -18.12 27.24
C LYS A 603 -7.58 -18.13 27.56
N LYS A 604 -7.94 -18.30 28.83
CA LYS A 604 -9.32 -18.20 29.34
C LYS A 604 -9.62 -16.81 29.87
#